data_c8047f5dccdc169c68aaea21e1066020
#
_entry.id   c8047f5dccdc169c68aaea21e1066020
#
_cell.length_a   1.000
_cell.length_b   1.000
_cell.length_c   1.000
_cell.angle_alpha   90.00
_cell.angle_beta   90.00
_cell.angle_gamma   90.00
#
_symmetry.space_group_name_H-M   'P 1'
#
loop_
_entity.id
_entity.type
_entity.pdbx_description
1 polymer ?
#
loop_
_entity_poly.entity_id
_entity_poly.type
_entity_poly.pdbx_seq_one_letter_code
_entity_poly.pdbx_strand_id
1 'polypeptide(L)'
;MKKLLLLFLLAGVVEAQEADEVTINHMNYKTTFSRHHRYPTHVEWWVTRAKLDCKDPAKRTDKFLPDPQLRKDSDIDDDYVKSGFDRGHLSPAADARCNVTHMAESFYFTNMAPQYPGLNRGQWKNLEEWTRYLATEHDSVFVEAGCVGVRQRIKRVAVPTHCWKIIYVKKTGDRKHYVFPNEPEKTKSFEMHEVTPDSIKKLRRKP
;
A
#
# COMPACT_ATOMS: atom_id res chain seq x y z
N MET A 1 59.56 -30.24 -25.86
CA MET A 1 58.70 -30.06 -24.65
C MET A 1 57.65 -28.99 -24.96
N LYS A 2 56.41 -29.37 -25.29
CA LYS A 2 55.32 -28.43 -25.60
C LYS A 2 54.59 -28.12 -24.29
N LYS A 3 54.63 -26.84 -23.85
CA LYS A 3 53.84 -26.36 -22.70
C LYS A 3 52.36 -26.17 -23.12
N LEU A 4 51.49 -26.97 -22.54
CA LEU A 4 50.03 -26.83 -22.69
C LEU A 4 49.56 -25.71 -21.76
N LEU A 5 49.08 -24.61 -22.34
CA LEU A 5 48.50 -23.49 -21.59
C LEU A 5 47.00 -23.78 -21.39
N LEU A 6 46.61 -24.12 -20.16
CA LEU A 6 45.21 -24.35 -19.79
C LEU A 6 44.57 -23.00 -19.53
N LEU A 7 43.68 -22.55 -20.44
CA LEU A 7 42.87 -21.35 -20.26
C LEU A 7 41.66 -21.72 -19.39
N PHE A 8 41.61 -21.28 -18.13
CA PHE A 8 40.39 -21.35 -17.31
C PHE A 8 39.46 -20.23 -17.74
N LEU A 9 38.38 -20.58 -18.44
CA LEU A 9 37.24 -19.69 -18.62
C LEU A 9 36.46 -19.61 -17.28
N LEU A 10 36.62 -18.50 -16.56
CA LEU A 10 35.72 -18.11 -15.47
C LEU A 10 34.40 -17.66 -16.09
N ALA A 11 33.44 -18.59 -16.15
CA ALA A 11 32.05 -18.23 -16.43
C ALA A 11 31.52 -17.45 -15.19
N GLY A 12 31.55 -16.13 -15.26
CA GLY A 12 30.92 -15.29 -14.28
C GLY A 12 29.37 -15.54 -14.34
N VAL A 13 28.85 -16.09 -13.28
CA VAL A 13 27.38 -16.16 -13.09
C VAL A 13 26.92 -14.72 -12.89
N VAL A 14 26.33 -14.12 -13.92
CA VAL A 14 25.60 -12.86 -13.81
C VAL A 14 24.31 -13.18 -13.07
N GLU A 15 24.29 -12.96 -11.77
CA GLU A 15 23.05 -12.99 -10.99
C GLU A 15 22.17 -11.86 -11.50
N ALA A 16 21.03 -12.21 -12.12
CA ALA A 16 20.06 -11.22 -12.56
C ALA A 16 19.52 -10.49 -11.32
N GLN A 17 19.81 -9.20 -11.22
CA GLN A 17 19.30 -8.36 -10.12
C GLN A 17 17.78 -8.32 -10.23
N GLU A 18 17.08 -8.84 -9.22
CA GLU A 18 15.62 -8.78 -9.16
C GLU A 18 15.14 -7.32 -9.19
N ALA A 19 14.08 -7.05 -9.96
CA ALA A 19 13.48 -5.72 -10.01
C ALA A 19 13.02 -5.29 -8.60
N ASP A 20 13.26 -4.02 -8.23
CA ASP A 20 12.87 -3.49 -6.92
C ASP A 20 11.35 -3.55 -6.72
N GLU A 21 10.57 -3.19 -7.72
CA GLU A 21 9.12 -3.22 -7.65
C GLU A 21 8.54 -4.53 -8.19
N VAL A 22 7.62 -5.10 -7.43
CA VAL A 22 6.86 -6.29 -7.84
C VAL A 22 5.37 -6.00 -7.76
N THR A 23 4.64 -6.35 -8.82
CA THR A 23 3.18 -6.22 -8.86
C THR A 23 2.52 -7.55 -8.55
N ILE A 24 1.62 -7.55 -7.58
CA ILE A 24 0.90 -8.72 -7.08
C ILE A 24 -0.61 -8.47 -7.22
N ASN A 25 -1.32 -9.45 -7.76
CA ASN A 25 -2.77 -9.42 -7.86
C ASN A 25 -3.38 -10.27 -6.74
N HIS A 26 -4.17 -9.63 -5.88
CA HIS A 26 -5.04 -10.26 -4.91
C HIS A 26 -6.49 -10.25 -5.39
N MET A 27 -7.37 -10.98 -4.72
CA MET A 27 -8.78 -11.05 -5.13
C MET A 27 -9.51 -9.71 -5.00
N ASN A 28 -9.15 -8.89 -4.02
CA ASN A 28 -9.82 -7.60 -3.77
C ASN A 28 -9.03 -6.36 -4.21
N TYR A 29 -7.73 -6.46 -4.36
CA TYR A 29 -6.86 -5.34 -4.72
C TYR A 29 -5.65 -5.83 -5.52
N LYS A 30 -4.99 -4.90 -6.20
CA LYS A 30 -3.69 -5.11 -6.84
C LYS A 30 -2.68 -4.19 -6.17
N THR A 31 -1.50 -4.68 -5.87
CA THR A 31 -0.44 -3.91 -5.22
C THR A 31 0.85 -3.94 -6.04
N THR A 32 1.56 -2.81 -6.06
CA THR A 32 2.97 -2.72 -6.47
C THR A 32 3.79 -2.43 -5.22
N PHE A 33 4.65 -3.36 -4.85
CA PHE A 33 5.43 -3.34 -3.62
C PHE A 33 6.91 -3.13 -3.92
N SER A 34 7.55 -2.20 -3.23
CA SER A 34 9.00 -2.00 -3.29
C SER A 34 9.71 -2.94 -2.31
N ARG A 35 10.57 -3.81 -2.83
CA ARG A 35 11.42 -4.71 -2.04
C ARG A 35 12.44 -3.94 -1.22
N HIS A 36 12.96 -2.83 -1.79
CA HIS A 36 13.93 -1.98 -1.13
C HIS A 36 13.32 -1.19 0.03
N HIS A 37 12.15 -0.57 -0.20
CA HIS A 37 11.46 0.23 0.82
C HIS A 37 10.65 -0.64 1.79
N ARG A 38 10.19 -1.83 1.35
CA ARG A 38 9.31 -2.75 2.08
C ARG A 38 7.97 -2.11 2.46
N TYR A 39 7.44 -1.32 1.52
CA TYR A 39 6.07 -0.80 1.55
C TYR A 39 5.49 -0.73 0.12
N PRO A 40 4.15 -0.73 -0.05
CA PRO A 40 3.53 -0.60 -1.35
C PRO A 40 3.64 0.85 -1.87
N THR A 41 4.17 0.99 -3.11
CA THR A 41 4.23 2.27 -3.83
C THR A 41 2.93 2.59 -4.54
N HIS A 42 2.13 1.56 -4.83
CA HIS A 42 0.81 1.67 -5.45
C HIS A 42 -0.09 0.50 -5.06
N VAL A 43 -1.33 0.79 -4.71
CA VAL A 43 -2.41 -0.19 -4.51
C VAL A 43 -3.66 0.34 -5.19
N GLU A 44 -4.40 -0.52 -5.89
CA GLU A 44 -5.63 -0.16 -6.57
C GLU A 44 -6.76 -1.16 -6.29
N TRP A 45 -7.99 -0.68 -6.11
CA TRP A 45 -9.15 -1.53 -5.83
C TRP A 45 -10.47 -0.84 -6.13
N TRP A 46 -11.53 -1.64 -6.25
CA TRP A 46 -12.89 -1.16 -6.32
C TRP A 46 -13.60 -1.28 -4.98
N VAL A 47 -14.17 -0.18 -4.52
CA VAL A 47 -15.16 -0.12 -3.43
C VAL A 47 -16.53 -0.07 -4.09
N THR A 48 -17.39 -1.04 -3.79
CA THR A 48 -18.75 -1.08 -4.35
C THR A 48 -19.77 -1.22 -3.24
N ARG A 49 -20.99 -0.72 -3.46
CA ARG A 49 -22.10 -0.92 -2.52
C ARG A 49 -22.26 -2.39 -2.15
N ALA A 50 -22.20 -3.30 -3.13
CA ALA A 50 -22.32 -4.74 -2.92
C ALA A 50 -21.23 -5.34 -2.01
N LYS A 51 -20.02 -4.77 -2.03
CA LYS A 51 -18.92 -5.16 -1.12
C LYS A 51 -19.06 -4.59 0.29
N LEU A 52 -19.93 -3.61 0.49
CA LEU A 52 -20.17 -2.95 1.78
C LEU A 52 -21.47 -3.42 2.45
N ASP A 53 -22.45 -3.79 1.65
CA ASP A 53 -23.79 -4.21 2.10
C ASP A 53 -23.93 -5.74 2.06
N CYS A 54 -23.51 -6.40 3.12
CA CYS A 54 -23.61 -7.85 3.27
C CYS A 54 -24.28 -8.21 4.61
N LYS A 55 -25.09 -9.28 4.60
CA LYS A 55 -25.80 -9.76 5.80
C LYS A 55 -24.84 -10.27 6.87
N ASP A 56 -23.82 -11.02 6.46
CA ASP A 56 -22.85 -11.65 7.35
C ASP A 56 -21.44 -11.14 7.05
N PRO A 57 -21.03 -10.00 7.62
CA PRO A 57 -19.70 -9.46 7.40
C PRO A 57 -18.63 -10.34 8.02
N ALA A 58 -17.56 -10.57 7.25
CA ALA A 58 -16.38 -11.28 7.72
C ALA A 58 -15.80 -10.56 8.95
N LYS A 59 -15.52 -11.33 10.01
CA LYS A 59 -14.89 -10.80 11.20
C LYS A 59 -13.48 -10.29 10.88
N ARG A 60 -13.18 -9.06 11.32
CA ARG A 60 -11.84 -8.51 11.21
C ARG A 60 -10.83 -9.42 11.92
N THR A 61 -9.76 -9.82 11.22
CA THR A 61 -8.81 -10.81 11.75
C THR A 61 -7.72 -10.20 12.60
N ASP A 62 -7.28 -8.98 12.30
CA ASP A 62 -6.09 -8.31 12.84
C ASP A 62 -4.81 -9.18 12.79
N LYS A 63 -4.80 -10.18 11.90
CA LYS A 63 -3.68 -11.09 11.68
C LYS A 63 -2.82 -10.56 10.53
N PHE A 64 -1.83 -9.77 10.85
CA PHE A 64 -0.84 -9.30 9.88
C PHE A 64 0.09 -10.44 9.51
N LEU A 65 0.23 -10.71 8.21
CA LEU A 65 0.97 -11.87 7.70
C LEU A 65 1.85 -11.47 6.51
N PRO A 66 3.00 -12.16 6.34
CA PRO A 66 3.73 -12.10 5.08
C PRO A 66 2.84 -12.50 3.92
N ASP A 67 2.97 -11.79 2.80
CA ASP A 67 2.27 -12.16 1.57
C ASP A 67 2.80 -13.49 1.03
N PRO A 68 1.95 -14.49 0.79
CA PRO A 68 2.39 -15.80 0.27
C PRO A 68 3.15 -15.70 -1.06
N GLN A 69 2.81 -14.71 -1.92
CA GLN A 69 3.44 -14.50 -3.23
C GLN A 69 4.80 -13.77 -3.11
N LEU A 70 5.08 -13.13 -1.98
CA LEU A 70 6.33 -12.37 -1.73
C LEU A 70 6.83 -12.55 -0.30
N ARG A 71 6.74 -13.76 0.22
CA ARG A 71 6.97 -14.06 1.64
C ARG A 71 8.29 -13.51 2.19
N LYS A 72 9.40 -13.74 1.48
CA LYS A 72 10.74 -13.34 1.92
C LYS A 72 10.89 -11.83 2.13
N ASP A 73 10.28 -11.01 1.27
CA ASP A 73 10.40 -9.55 1.31
C ASP A 73 9.33 -8.90 2.18
N SER A 74 8.19 -9.57 2.38
CA SER A 74 7.05 -9.08 3.17
C SER A 74 6.98 -9.65 4.59
N ASP A 75 7.94 -10.48 5.01
CA ASP A 75 8.06 -10.95 6.40
C ASP A 75 8.72 -9.86 7.28
N ILE A 76 7.92 -8.88 7.68
CA ILE A 76 8.35 -7.65 8.32
C ILE A 76 7.58 -7.28 9.59
N ASP A 77 6.81 -8.22 10.16
CA ASP A 77 5.99 -7.93 11.35
C ASP A 77 6.83 -7.46 12.55
N ASP A 78 7.97 -8.11 12.78
CA ASP A 78 8.90 -7.75 13.85
C ASP A 78 9.52 -6.35 13.69
N ASP A 79 9.54 -5.81 12.46
CA ASP A 79 10.05 -4.47 12.21
C ASP A 79 9.12 -3.39 12.77
N TYR A 80 7.81 -3.68 12.86
CA TYR A 80 6.82 -2.76 13.42
C TYR A 80 6.72 -2.80 14.95
N VAL A 81 7.18 -3.88 15.59
CA VAL A 81 7.05 -4.04 17.04
C VAL A 81 7.80 -2.92 17.77
N LYS A 82 7.08 -2.18 18.63
CA LYS A 82 7.59 -1.04 19.41
C LYS A 82 8.22 0.08 18.55
N SER A 83 7.89 0.16 17.26
CA SER A 83 8.42 1.16 16.35
C SER A 83 7.81 2.56 16.52
N GLY A 84 6.63 2.64 17.13
CA GLY A 84 5.83 3.88 17.20
C GLY A 84 4.97 4.13 15.96
N PHE A 85 5.02 3.26 14.94
CA PHE A 85 4.22 3.34 13.73
C PHE A 85 3.13 2.29 13.72
N ASP A 86 1.98 2.64 13.14
CA ASP A 86 0.91 1.71 12.82
C ASP A 86 1.24 0.95 11.54
N ARG A 87 0.73 -0.27 11.41
CA ARG A 87 0.62 -1.01 10.15
C ARG A 87 -0.54 -0.41 9.36
N GLY A 88 -0.27 0.69 8.64
CA GLY A 88 -1.30 1.43 7.91
C GLY A 88 -1.72 0.70 6.64
N HIS A 89 -3.01 0.34 6.56
CA HIS A 89 -3.58 -0.25 5.34
C HIS A 89 -3.64 0.79 4.22
N LEU A 90 -3.28 0.39 2.98
CA LEU A 90 -3.62 1.20 1.80
C LEU A 90 -5.01 0.84 1.29
N SER A 91 -5.30 -0.45 1.03
CA SER A 91 -6.66 -0.96 0.82
C SER A 91 -7.25 -1.40 2.17
N PRO A 92 -8.28 -0.71 2.70
CA PRO A 92 -8.75 -0.95 4.07
C PRO A 92 -9.46 -2.30 4.23
N ALA A 93 -9.30 -2.94 5.37
CA ALA A 93 -10.04 -4.15 5.73
C ALA A 93 -11.58 -3.94 5.71
N ALA A 94 -12.05 -2.72 6.01
CA ALA A 94 -13.46 -2.39 5.96
C ALA A 94 -14.08 -2.45 4.55
N ASP A 95 -13.27 -2.28 3.48
CA ASP A 95 -13.70 -2.40 2.09
C ASP A 95 -13.75 -3.87 1.63
N ALA A 96 -13.20 -4.79 2.42
CA ALA A 96 -13.13 -6.23 2.17
C ALA A 96 -14.11 -7.04 3.02
N ARG A 97 -15.00 -6.39 3.77
CA ARG A 97 -15.82 -6.99 4.85
C ARG A 97 -16.79 -8.08 4.41
N CYS A 98 -17.17 -8.13 3.14
CA CYS A 98 -18.17 -9.09 2.68
C CYS A 98 -17.57 -10.43 2.17
N ASN A 99 -16.26 -10.63 2.33
CA ASN A 99 -15.61 -11.87 1.91
C ASN A 99 -14.44 -12.19 2.85
N VAL A 100 -14.39 -13.41 3.38
CA VAL A 100 -13.36 -13.83 4.36
C VAL A 100 -11.96 -13.87 3.76
N THR A 101 -11.83 -14.23 2.48
CA THR A 101 -10.54 -14.23 1.78
C THR A 101 -10.06 -12.80 1.53
N HIS A 102 -10.93 -11.91 1.03
CA HIS A 102 -10.62 -10.49 0.87
C HIS A 102 -10.19 -9.84 2.19
N MET A 103 -10.92 -10.17 3.28
CA MET A 103 -10.58 -9.72 4.63
C MET A 103 -9.18 -10.20 5.04
N ALA A 104 -8.86 -11.48 4.85
CA ALA A 104 -7.55 -12.03 5.19
C ALA A 104 -6.42 -11.40 4.37
N GLU A 105 -6.59 -11.29 3.04
CA GLU A 105 -5.62 -10.68 2.14
C GLU A 105 -5.35 -9.21 2.48
N SER A 106 -6.35 -8.47 2.98
CA SER A 106 -6.16 -7.07 3.37
C SER A 106 -5.10 -6.87 4.45
N PHE A 107 -4.76 -7.92 5.23
CA PHE A 107 -3.74 -7.91 6.27
C PHE A 107 -2.34 -8.38 5.82
N TYR A 108 -2.14 -8.63 4.52
CA TYR A 108 -0.78 -8.89 4.03
C TYR A 108 0.10 -7.64 4.08
N PHE A 109 1.37 -7.83 4.45
CA PHE A 109 2.32 -6.70 4.53
C PHE A 109 2.56 -5.99 3.19
N THR A 110 2.26 -6.62 2.07
CA THR A 110 2.26 -5.98 0.75
C THR A 110 1.16 -4.93 0.55
N ASN A 111 0.25 -4.80 1.54
CA ASN A 111 -0.78 -3.75 1.63
C ASN A 111 -0.50 -2.74 2.75
N MET A 112 0.62 -2.86 3.48
CA MET A 112 0.93 -2.07 4.68
C MET A 112 2.05 -1.07 4.44
N ALA A 113 1.86 0.15 4.98
CA ALA A 113 2.93 1.12 5.09
C ALA A 113 3.05 1.62 6.54
N PRO A 114 4.28 1.93 7.03
CA PRO A 114 4.42 2.58 8.32
C PRO A 114 3.78 3.96 8.30
N GLN A 115 2.73 4.14 9.08
CA GLN A 115 2.06 5.43 9.24
C GLN A 115 2.11 5.87 10.70
N TYR A 116 2.29 7.18 10.93
CA TYR A 116 2.09 7.71 12.28
C TYR A 116 0.63 7.48 12.72
N PRO A 117 0.40 7.12 13.99
CA PRO A 117 -0.96 6.90 14.51
C PRO A 117 -1.90 8.09 14.28
N GLY A 118 -1.37 9.32 14.33
CA GLY A 118 -2.14 10.53 14.04
C GLY A 118 -2.70 10.58 12.62
N LEU A 119 -1.92 10.18 11.63
CA LEU A 119 -2.36 10.05 10.25
C LEU A 119 -3.31 8.84 10.10
N ASN A 120 -2.84 7.63 10.44
CA ASN A 120 -3.56 6.38 10.20
C ASN A 120 -4.95 6.35 10.85
N ARG A 121 -5.04 6.72 12.13
CA ARG A 121 -6.28 6.72 12.93
C ARG A 121 -7.10 8.01 12.79
N GLY A 122 -6.56 9.00 12.10
CA GLY A 122 -7.16 10.32 11.88
C GLY A 122 -7.60 10.51 10.42
N GLN A 123 -6.91 11.41 9.69
CA GLN A 123 -7.32 11.87 8.36
C GLN A 123 -7.40 10.76 7.31
N TRP A 124 -6.48 9.79 7.36
CA TRP A 124 -6.49 8.64 6.47
C TRP A 124 -7.77 7.82 6.66
N LYS A 125 -8.11 7.49 7.91
CA LYS A 125 -9.35 6.79 8.25
C LYS A 125 -10.61 7.59 7.85
N ASN A 126 -10.62 8.90 8.10
CA ASN A 126 -11.77 9.75 7.74
C ASN A 126 -12.00 9.76 6.23
N LEU A 127 -10.92 9.83 5.43
CA LEU A 127 -11.02 9.73 3.98
C LEU A 127 -11.52 8.35 3.51
N GLU A 128 -11.13 7.26 4.18
CA GLU A 128 -11.66 5.92 3.91
C GLU A 128 -13.16 5.82 4.20
N GLU A 129 -13.63 6.39 5.29
CA GLU A 129 -15.06 6.44 5.64
C GLU A 129 -15.84 7.23 4.60
N TRP A 130 -15.33 8.40 4.18
CA TRP A 130 -15.92 9.18 3.11
C TRP A 130 -15.93 8.45 1.76
N THR A 131 -14.87 7.72 1.44
CA THR A 131 -14.80 6.89 0.22
C THR A 131 -15.91 5.82 0.20
N ARG A 132 -16.16 5.15 1.34
CA ARG A 132 -17.25 4.18 1.46
C ARG A 132 -18.63 4.84 1.35
N TYR A 133 -18.81 6.02 1.93
CA TYR A 133 -20.02 6.81 1.74
C TYR A 133 -20.27 7.09 0.25
N LEU A 134 -19.26 7.55 -0.49
CA LEU A 134 -19.38 7.77 -1.94
C LEU A 134 -19.74 6.48 -2.70
N ALA A 135 -19.16 5.34 -2.33
CA ALA A 135 -19.49 4.05 -2.95
C ALA A 135 -20.93 3.63 -2.67
N THR A 136 -21.46 3.97 -1.50
CA THR A 136 -22.89 3.75 -1.17
C THR A 136 -23.82 4.66 -1.97
N GLU A 137 -23.47 5.94 -2.17
CA GLU A 137 -24.30 6.89 -2.92
C GLU A 137 -24.25 6.68 -4.44
N HIS A 138 -23.10 6.25 -4.96
CA HIS A 138 -22.81 6.18 -6.40
C HIS A 138 -22.56 4.78 -6.95
N ASP A 139 -22.85 3.72 -6.16
CA ASP A 139 -22.70 2.30 -6.44
C ASP A 139 -21.26 1.81 -6.50
N SER A 140 -20.32 2.59 -7.04
CA SER A 140 -18.92 2.18 -7.14
C SER A 140 -17.94 3.35 -7.22
N VAL A 141 -16.81 3.16 -6.55
CA VAL A 141 -15.67 4.06 -6.53
C VAL A 141 -14.41 3.26 -6.82
N PHE A 142 -13.58 3.72 -7.74
CA PHE A 142 -12.23 3.17 -7.93
C PHE A 142 -11.25 3.98 -7.11
N VAL A 143 -10.37 3.29 -6.40
CA VAL A 143 -9.40 3.91 -5.51
C VAL A 143 -7.99 3.48 -5.88
N GLU A 144 -7.10 4.45 -5.95
CA GLU A 144 -5.66 4.24 -6.01
C GLU A 144 -5.03 4.86 -4.77
N ALA A 145 -4.07 4.19 -4.15
CA ALA A 145 -3.32 4.72 -3.02
C ALA A 145 -1.86 4.27 -3.08
N GLY A 146 -0.99 4.97 -2.40
CA GLY A 146 0.41 4.59 -2.31
C GLY A 146 1.18 5.49 -1.35
N CYS A 147 2.43 5.13 -1.13
CA CYS A 147 3.34 5.94 -0.34
C CYS A 147 4.62 6.22 -1.12
N VAL A 148 5.33 7.29 -0.75
CA VAL A 148 6.57 7.71 -1.42
C VAL A 148 7.59 8.30 -0.45
N GLY A 149 8.86 8.25 -0.85
CA GLY A 149 9.99 8.83 -0.16
C GLY A 149 10.36 8.08 1.12
N VAL A 150 11.47 8.47 1.70
CA VAL A 150 11.99 7.86 2.93
C VAL A 150 12.31 8.95 3.94
N ARG A 151 11.60 8.94 5.09
CA ARG A 151 11.88 9.81 6.23
C ARG A 151 12.96 9.21 7.13
N GLN A 152 12.81 7.92 7.44
CA GLN A 152 13.69 7.12 8.27
C GLN A 152 13.43 5.63 8.01
N ARG A 153 14.12 4.76 8.72
CA ARG A 153 13.82 3.32 8.69
C ARG A 153 13.45 2.82 10.09
N ILE A 154 12.53 1.88 10.15
CA ILE A 154 12.25 1.02 11.30
C ILE A 154 12.83 -0.36 10.96
N LYS A 155 14.03 -0.63 11.44
CA LYS A 155 14.83 -1.80 11.02
C LYS A 155 14.94 -1.85 9.47
N ARG A 156 14.33 -2.85 8.82
CA ARG A 156 14.39 -3.07 7.36
C ARG A 156 13.39 -2.23 6.57
N VAL A 157 12.32 -1.74 7.21
CA VAL A 157 11.20 -1.06 6.53
C VAL A 157 11.44 0.45 6.49
N ALA A 158 11.29 1.07 5.33
CA ALA A 158 11.32 2.51 5.20
C ALA A 158 9.99 3.12 5.66
N VAL A 159 10.08 4.23 6.40
CA VAL A 159 8.92 5.06 6.75
C VAL A 159 8.74 6.09 5.64
N PRO A 160 7.64 6.09 4.90
CA PRO A 160 7.42 7.03 3.81
C PRO A 160 7.29 8.47 4.33
N THR A 161 7.69 9.45 3.50
CA THR A 161 7.47 10.87 3.81
C THR A 161 6.03 11.29 3.60
N HIS A 162 5.35 10.70 2.60
CA HIS A 162 3.97 10.99 2.24
C HIS A 162 3.22 9.73 1.84
N CYS A 163 1.92 9.72 2.12
CA CYS A 163 0.96 8.80 1.51
C CYS A 163 -0.03 9.60 0.66
N TRP A 164 -0.51 9.01 -0.43
CA TRP A 164 -1.44 9.64 -1.35
C TRP A 164 -2.61 8.73 -1.65
N LYS A 165 -3.74 9.31 -2.05
CA LYS A 165 -4.94 8.58 -2.47
C LYS A 165 -5.65 9.33 -3.61
N ILE A 166 -6.11 8.58 -4.61
CA ILE A 166 -6.95 9.07 -5.70
C ILE A 166 -8.27 8.32 -5.60
N ILE A 167 -9.38 9.04 -5.70
CA ILE A 167 -10.73 8.50 -5.62
C ILE A 167 -11.46 8.89 -6.90
N TYR A 168 -11.93 7.91 -7.65
CA TYR A 168 -12.68 8.09 -8.88
C TYR A 168 -14.10 7.56 -8.72
N VAL A 169 -15.10 8.45 -8.81
CA VAL A 169 -16.52 8.11 -8.74
C VAL A 169 -16.99 7.77 -10.15
N LYS A 170 -17.21 6.48 -10.42
CA LYS A 170 -17.53 5.98 -11.77
C LYS A 170 -18.78 6.64 -12.37
N LYS A 171 -19.81 6.84 -11.56
CA LYS A 171 -21.13 7.36 -12.00
C LYS A 171 -21.08 8.82 -12.46
N THR A 172 -20.30 9.67 -11.80
CA THR A 172 -20.22 11.12 -12.09
C THR A 172 -18.99 11.49 -12.92
N GLY A 173 -17.97 10.60 -12.96
CA GLY A 173 -16.68 10.90 -13.56
C GLY A 173 -15.75 11.73 -12.67
N ASP A 174 -16.20 12.12 -11.47
CA ASP A 174 -15.41 12.94 -10.55
C ASP A 174 -14.17 12.20 -10.07
N ARG A 175 -13.07 12.95 -9.97
CA ARG A 175 -11.80 12.44 -9.47
C ARG A 175 -11.19 13.40 -8.46
N LYS A 176 -10.92 12.88 -7.28
CA LYS A 176 -10.32 13.60 -6.16
C LYS A 176 -8.91 13.05 -5.85
N HIS A 177 -7.99 13.92 -5.51
CA HIS A 177 -6.59 13.59 -5.29
C HIS A 177 -6.15 14.15 -3.95
N TYR A 178 -5.52 13.31 -3.11
CA TYR A 178 -5.10 13.67 -1.76
C TYR A 178 -3.64 13.29 -1.54
N VAL A 179 -2.89 14.17 -0.85
CA VAL A 179 -1.51 13.90 -0.40
C VAL A 179 -1.41 14.24 1.07
N PHE A 180 -1.03 13.27 1.86
CA PHE A 180 -0.86 13.39 3.30
C PHE A 180 0.62 13.34 3.68
N PRO A 181 1.18 14.33 4.35
CA PRO A 181 2.44 14.18 5.06
C PRO A 181 2.30 13.04 6.10
N ASN A 182 3.27 12.13 6.13
CA ASN A 182 3.30 11.09 7.14
C ASN A 182 3.99 11.64 8.39
N GLU A 183 3.22 12.32 9.23
CA GLU A 183 3.70 13.08 10.41
C GLU A 183 2.88 12.74 11.65
N PRO A 184 3.46 12.94 12.88
CA PRO A 184 2.78 12.62 14.13
C PRO A 184 1.59 13.52 14.44
N GLU A 185 1.55 14.72 13.85
CA GLU A 185 0.53 15.72 14.14
C GLU A 185 -0.82 15.36 13.50
N LYS A 186 -1.90 15.64 14.24
CA LYS A 186 -3.27 15.49 13.72
C LYS A 186 -3.66 16.77 13.01
N THR A 187 -3.82 16.71 11.70
CA THR A 187 -4.49 17.76 10.94
C THR A 187 -6.00 17.73 11.20
N LYS A 188 -6.68 18.88 11.05
CA LYS A 188 -8.09 19.00 11.45
C LYS A 188 -9.08 18.36 10.50
N SER A 189 -8.75 18.26 9.19
CA SER A 189 -9.65 17.75 8.15
C SER A 189 -8.87 17.16 6.99
N PHE A 190 -9.40 16.08 6.35
CA PHE A 190 -8.76 15.46 5.19
C PHE A 190 -8.90 16.32 3.92
N GLU A 191 -9.91 17.18 3.85
CA GLU A 191 -10.13 18.08 2.71
C GLU A 191 -8.97 19.05 2.50
N MET A 192 -8.26 19.41 3.57
CA MET A 192 -7.06 20.24 3.50
C MET A 192 -5.89 19.59 2.74
N HIS A 193 -5.98 18.30 2.49
CA HIS A 193 -4.98 17.51 1.77
C HIS A 193 -5.36 17.26 0.30
N GLU A 194 -6.47 17.85 -0.17
CA GLU A 194 -6.85 17.77 -1.59
C GLU A 194 -5.84 18.56 -2.43
N VAL A 195 -5.39 17.95 -3.53
CA VAL A 195 -4.36 18.50 -4.40
C VAL A 195 -4.72 18.33 -5.88
N THR A 196 -3.99 19.02 -6.76
CA THR A 196 -4.14 18.82 -8.21
C THR A 196 -3.56 17.47 -8.66
N PRO A 197 -4.02 16.90 -9.78
CA PRO A 197 -3.46 15.67 -10.36
C PRO A 197 -1.94 15.70 -10.56
N ASP A 198 -1.41 16.87 -10.97
CA ASP A 198 0.02 17.05 -11.21
C ASP A 198 0.86 16.99 -9.93
N SER A 199 0.28 17.30 -8.79
CA SER A 199 0.95 17.18 -7.48
C SER A 199 1.33 15.73 -7.18
N ILE A 200 0.43 14.77 -7.41
CA ILE A 200 0.73 13.34 -7.23
C ILE A 200 1.76 12.86 -8.26
N LYS A 201 1.64 13.26 -9.54
CA LYS A 201 2.63 12.91 -10.56
C LYS A 201 4.03 13.40 -10.20
N LYS A 202 4.15 14.64 -9.72
CA LYS A 202 5.44 15.21 -9.26
C LYS A 202 5.98 14.49 -8.04
N LEU A 203 5.10 14.14 -7.08
CA LEU A 203 5.46 13.43 -5.87
C LEU A 203 6.05 12.05 -6.18
N ARG A 204 5.44 11.28 -7.08
CA ARG A 204 5.86 9.93 -7.47
C ARG A 204 7.15 9.89 -8.32
N ARG A 205 7.56 11.02 -8.91
CA ARG A 205 8.81 11.14 -9.69
C ARG A 205 10.03 11.53 -8.85
N LYS A 206 9.83 11.93 -7.60
CA LYS A 206 10.97 12.23 -6.71
C LYS A 206 11.62 10.89 -6.31
N PRO A 207 12.94 10.79 -6.44
CA PRO A 207 13.70 9.60 -6.06
C PRO A 207 13.63 9.32 -4.57
#